data_4cfc6f6e8ec46162f15360449579368c
#
_entry.id   4cfc6f6e8ec46162f15360449579368c
#
_cell.length_a   1.000
_cell.length_b   1.000
_cell.length_c   1.000
_cell.angle_alpha   90.00
_cell.angle_beta   90.00
_cell.angle_gamma   90.00
#
_symmetry.space_group_name_H-M   'P 1'
#
loop_
_entity.id
_entity.type
_entity.pdbx_description
1 polymer ?
#
loop_
_entity_poly.entity_id
_entity_poly.type
_entity_poly.pdbx_seq_one_letter_code
_entity_poly.pdbx_strand_id
1 'polypeptide(L)'
;PYPSGKLHMGHVRNYTIGDVISRYKRMRNFNVFQPMGWDAFGLPAENAAIANKVSPKDWTNENIEYMKKQLASLGLSYDWSKELRTCEPEYYKWEQVIFKRFHDQGLVYRKKSFVNWDPIDETVLANEQVIDGKGWRSGAQIEIKEIDQWFIKITDYADELLESLDEVD
;
A
#
# COMPACT_ATOMS: atom_id res chain seq x y z
N PRO A 1 2.21 -6.77 -5.44
CA PRO A 1 2.17 -7.34 -4.08
C PRO A 1 2.88 -6.46 -3.09
N TYR A 2 2.67 -6.73 -1.79
CA TYR A 2 3.39 -6.10 -0.70
C TYR A 2 4.67 -6.90 -0.39
N PRO A 3 5.88 -6.33 -0.46
CA PRO A 3 7.13 -7.08 -0.36
C PRO A 3 7.60 -7.24 1.10
N SER A 4 6.78 -7.84 1.96
CA SER A 4 7.12 -8.10 3.37
C SER A 4 7.56 -9.54 3.64
N GLY A 5 7.69 -10.38 2.61
CA GLY A 5 8.06 -11.77 2.75
C GLY A 5 8.01 -12.54 1.42
N LYS A 6 7.63 -13.81 1.48
CA LYS A 6 7.55 -14.70 0.32
C LYS A 6 6.16 -14.66 -0.31
N LEU A 7 6.07 -15.02 -1.59
CA LEU A 7 4.78 -15.29 -2.21
C LEU A 7 4.08 -16.47 -1.51
N HIS A 8 2.76 -16.41 -1.47
CA HIS A 8 1.90 -17.49 -1.00
C HIS A 8 0.87 -17.87 -2.08
N MET A 9 0.12 -18.94 -1.87
CA MET A 9 -0.83 -19.47 -2.85
C MET A 9 -1.90 -18.46 -3.28
N GLY A 10 -2.29 -17.52 -2.42
CA GLY A 10 -3.19 -16.43 -2.78
C GLY A 10 -2.63 -15.54 -3.89
N HIS A 11 -1.34 -15.19 -3.82
CA HIS A 11 -0.66 -14.47 -4.89
C HIS A 11 -0.64 -15.29 -6.19
N VAL A 12 -0.26 -16.59 -6.10
CA VAL A 12 -0.22 -17.48 -7.26
C VAL A 12 -1.58 -17.52 -7.97
N ARG A 13 -2.65 -17.73 -7.21
CA ARG A 13 -4.02 -17.76 -7.74
C ARG A 13 -4.37 -16.48 -8.49
N ASN A 14 -4.20 -15.33 -7.84
CA ASN A 14 -4.63 -14.05 -8.41
C ASN A 14 -3.81 -13.69 -9.66
N TYR A 15 -2.50 -13.87 -9.61
CA TYR A 15 -1.62 -13.50 -10.73
C TYR A 15 -1.74 -14.46 -11.91
N THR A 16 -2.00 -15.75 -11.67
CA THR A 16 -2.24 -16.72 -12.75
C THR A 16 -3.51 -16.38 -13.52
N ILE A 17 -4.59 -15.97 -12.85
CA ILE A 17 -5.83 -15.56 -13.53
C ILE A 17 -5.57 -14.38 -14.47
N GLY A 18 -4.89 -13.34 -14.00
CA GLY A 18 -4.51 -12.18 -14.81
C GLY A 18 -3.59 -12.56 -15.98
N ASP A 19 -2.63 -13.46 -15.75
CA ASP A 19 -1.70 -13.92 -16.78
C ASP A 19 -2.39 -14.72 -17.89
N VAL A 20 -3.32 -15.59 -17.54
CA VAL A 20 -4.11 -16.35 -18.53
C VAL A 20 -4.90 -15.40 -19.43
N ILE A 21 -5.56 -14.40 -18.86
CA ILE A 21 -6.31 -13.40 -19.62
C ILE A 21 -5.37 -12.62 -20.55
N SER A 22 -4.22 -12.18 -20.04
CA SER A 22 -3.22 -11.44 -20.80
C SER A 22 -2.69 -12.24 -21.97
N ARG A 23 -2.35 -13.52 -21.76
CA ARG A 23 -1.90 -14.43 -22.82
C ARG A 23 -2.99 -14.65 -23.87
N TYR A 24 -4.22 -14.90 -23.44
CA TYR A 24 -5.36 -15.06 -24.35
C TYR A 24 -5.55 -13.81 -25.22
N LYS A 25 -5.52 -12.61 -24.61
CA LYS A 25 -5.67 -11.36 -25.36
C LYS A 25 -4.52 -11.13 -26.34
N ARG A 26 -3.27 -11.43 -25.98
CA ARG A 26 -2.12 -11.36 -26.91
C ARG A 26 -2.29 -12.30 -28.09
N MET A 27 -2.73 -13.55 -27.85
CA MET A 27 -3.02 -14.50 -28.93
C MET A 27 -4.14 -14.02 -29.88
N ARG A 28 -4.99 -13.13 -29.39
CA ARG A 28 -6.06 -12.47 -30.17
C ARG A 28 -5.60 -11.15 -30.80
N ASN A 29 -4.30 -10.86 -30.83
CA ASN A 29 -3.69 -9.64 -31.35
C ASN A 29 -4.09 -8.33 -30.65
N PHE A 30 -4.51 -8.40 -29.37
CA PHE A 30 -4.66 -7.20 -28.55
C PHE A 30 -3.30 -6.73 -28.07
N ASN A 31 -3.14 -5.40 -27.96
CA ASN A 31 -2.02 -4.79 -27.25
C ASN A 31 -2.31 -4.89 -25.74
N VAL A 32 -1.50 -5.69 -25.03
CA VAL A 32 -1.71 -5.98 -23.61
C VAL A 32 -0.60 -5.35 -22.77
N PHE A 33 -1.00 -4.46 -21.86
CA PHE A 33 -0.13 -3.88 -20.86
C PHE A 33 -0.31 -4.63 -19.54
N GLN A 34 0.73 -5.35 -19.10
CA GLN A 34 0.73 -6.13 -17.86
C GLN A 34 2.03 -5.90 -17.09
N PRO A 35 2.15 -4.76 -16.40
CA PRO A 35 3.31 -4.45 -15.57
C PRO A 35 3.23 -5.17 -14.21
N MET A 36 4.35 -5.11 -13.46
CA MET A 36 4.40 -5.48 -12.05
C MET A 36 4.62 -4.22 -11.21
N GLY A 37 3.77 -4.03 -10.18
CA GLY A 37 3.93 -2.99 -9.18
C GLY A 37 4.13 -3.57 -7.79
N TRP A 38 5.04 -2.96 -7.01
CA TRP A 38 5.31 -3.31 -5.63
C TRP A 38 4.75 -2.22 -4.73
N ASP A 39 3.77 -2.60 -3.91
CA ASP A 39 3.26 -1.75 -2.84
C ASP A 39 4.25 -1.83 -1.67
N ALA A 40 5.18 -0.87 -1.64
CA ALA A 40 6.40 -1.00 -0.87
C ALA A 40 6.56 0.03 0.27
N PHE A 41 5.52 0.79 0.55
CA PHE A 41 5.46 1.67 1.72
C PHE A 41 4.70 1.03 2.88
N GLY A 42 4.98 1.50 4.09
CA GLY A 42 4.16 1.31 5.26
C GLY A 42 4.77 0.46 6.37
N LEU A 43 4.08 0.43 7.50
CA LEU A 43 4.48 -0.20 8.75
C LEU A 43 4.85 -1.69 8.64
N PRO A 44 4.21 -2.54 7.82
CA PRO A 44 4.60 -3.95 7.76
C PRO A 44 6.06 -4.15 7.32
N ALA A 45 6.57 -3.36 6.36
CA ALA A 45 7.98 -3.44 5.95
C ALA A 45 8.92 -2.92 7.04
N GLU A 46 8.56 -1.80 7.68
CA GLU A 46 9.33 -1.22 8.80
C GLU A 46 9.39 -2.19 9.98
N ASN A 47 8.26 -2.78 10.35
CA ASN A 47 8.17 -3.74 11.45
C ASN A 47 9.01 -4.99 11.19
N ALA A 48 8.96 -5.52 9.98
CA ALA A 48 9.77 -6.67 9.58
C ALA A 48 11.27 -6.31 9.60
N ALA A 49 11.64 -5.12 9.13
CA ALA A 49 13.01 -4.65 9.15
C ALA A 49 13.55 -4.49 10.58
N ILE A 50 12.77 -3.90 11.49
CA ILE A 50 13.11 -3.78 12.91
C ILE A 50 13.33 -5.16 13.53
N ALA A 51 12.40 -6.10 13.32
CA ALA A 51 12.50 -7.45 13.84
C ALA A 51 13.74 -8.20 13.35
N ASN A 52 14.18 -7.93 12.11
CA ASN A 52 15.36 -8.54 11.51
C ASN A 52 16.64 -7.69 11.65
N LYS A 53 16.57 -6.52 12.30
CA LYS A 53 17.71 -5.59 12.53
C LYS A 53 18.39 -5.14 11.23
N VAL A 54 17.62 -4.88 10.20
CA VAL A 54 18.07 -4.37 8.90
C VAL A 54 17.35 -3.07 8.55
N SER A 55 17.81 -2.33 7.56
CA SER A 55 17.10 -1.15 7.11
C SER A 55 15.80 -1.52 6.39
N PRO A 56 14.70 -0.76 6.52
CA PRO A 56 13.47 -0.99 5.76
C PRO A 56 13.70 -1.02 4.24
N LYS A 57 14.60 -0.18 3.75
CA LYS A 57 14.97 -0.12 2.33
C LYS A 57 15.61 -1.43 1.87
N ASP A 58 16.58 -1.93 2.61
CA ASP A 58 17.31 -3.15 2.22
C ASP A 58 16.39 -4.36 2.33
N TRP A 59 15.64 -4.48 3.43
CA TRP A 59 14.63 -5.52 3.59
C TRP A 59 13.62 -5.56 2.44
N THR A 60 13.08 -4.40 2.08
CA THR A 60 12.10 -4.28 1.00
C THR A 60 12.70 -4.69 -0.34
N ASN A 61 13.89 -4.20 -0.66
CA ASN A 61 14.56 -4.54 -1.91
C ASN A 61 14.91 -6.02 -2.02
N GLU A 62 15.41 -6.63 -0.95
CA GLU A 62 15.72 -8.07 -0.92
C GLU A 62 14.45 -8.91 -1.14
N ASN A 63 13.34 -8.55 -0.50
CA ASN A 63 12.07 -9.23 -0.69
C ASN A 63 11.52 -9.05 -2.12
N ILE A 64 11.61 -7.86 -2.71
CA ILE A 64 11.22 -7.62 -4.10
C ILE A 64 12.01 -8.56 -5.03
N GLU A 65 13.33 -8.58 -4.91
CA GLU A 65 14.17 -9.44 -5.76
C GLU A 65 13.88 -10.93 -5.55
N TYR A 66 13.59 -11.33 -4.32
CA TYR A 66 13.20 -12.70 -4.03
C TYR A 66 11.85 -13.07 -4.64
N MET A 67 10.81 -12.24 -4.43
CA MET A 67 9.47 -12.46 -4.98
C MET A 67 9.48 -12.42 -6.51
N LYS A 68 10.30 -11.56 -7.11
CA LYS A 68 10.49 -11.47 -8.56
C LYS A 68 11.00 -12.78 -9.14
N LYS A 69 11.98 -13.41 -8.48
CA LYS A 69 12.47 -14.76 -8.87
C LYS A 69 11.37 -15.82 -8.75
N GLN A 70 10.54 -15.75 -7.71
CA GLN A 70 9.41 -16.66 -7.55
C GLN A 70 8.38 -16.47 -8.69
N LEU A 71 8.01 -15.21 -9.00
CA LEU A 71 7.08 -14.91 -10.11
C LEU A 71 7.65 -15.37 -11.47
N ALA A 72 8.95 -15.18 -11.69
CA ALA A 72 9.62 -15.65 -12.90
C ALA A 72 9.59 -17.19 -13.01
N SER A 73 9.78 -17.90 -11.91
CA SER A 73 9.72 -19.37 -11.88
C SER A 73 8.33 -19.94 -12.20
N LEU A 74 7.27 -19.16 -11.96
CA LEU A 74 5.90 -19.51 -12.36
C LEU A 74 5.65 -19.28 -13.87
N GLY A 75 6.59 -18.65 -14.58
CA GLY A 75 6.48 -18.38 -15.99
C GLY A 75 5.44 -17.31 -16.34
N LEU A 76 5.11 -16.41 -15.42
CA LEU A 76 4.16 -15.32 -15.66
C LEU A 76 4.72 -14.28 -16.63
N SER A 77 3.87 -13.78 -17.54
CA SER A 77 4.25 -12.96 -18.68
C SER A 77 4.19 -11.45 -18.43
N TYR A 78 4.72 -11.02 -17.28
CA TYR A 78 4.80 -9.60 -16.95
C TYR A 78 5.79 -8.82 -17.85
N ASP A 79 5.46 -7.57 -18.12
CA ASP A 79 6.40 -6.62 -18.72
C ASP A 79 7.29 -6.01 -17.63
N TRP A 80 8.41 -6.66 -17.37
CA TRP A 80 9.37 -6.23 -16.34
C TRP A 80 10.06 -4.90 -16.68
N SER A 81 9.99 -4.44 -17.94
CA SER A 81 10.49 -3.11 -18.31
C SER A 81 9.63 -1.97 -17.74
N LYS A 82 8.42 -2.30 -17.31
CA LYS A 82 7.45 -1.38 -16.71
C LYS A 82 7.22 -1.65 -15.22
N GLU A 83 8.16 -2.35 -14.60
CA GLU A 83 8.17 -2.54 -13.15
C GLU A 83 8.22 -1.20 -12.43
N LEU A 84 7.44 -1.09 -11.34
CA LEU A 84 7.44 0.09 -10.47
C LEU A 84 7.46 -0.29 -9.00
N ARG A 85 7.95 0.63 -8.17
CA ARG A 85 7.97 0.51 -6.70
C ARG A 85 7.40 1.78 -6.10
N THR A 86 6.37 1.67 -5.29
CA THR A 86 5.70 2.85 -4.73
C THR A 86 6.57 3.66 -3.78
N CYS A 87 7.60 3.04 -3.19
CA CYS A 87 8.57 3.70 -2.32
C CYS A 87 9.69 4.48 -3.05
N GLU A 88 9.75 4.40 -4.38
CA GLU A 88 10.76 5.13 -5.13
C GLU A 88 10.33 6.60 -5.39
N PRO A 89 11.26 7.58 -5.32
CA PRO A 89 10.95 8.99 -5.56
C PRO A 89 10.27 9.25 -6.89
N GLU A 90 10.62 8.47 -7.91
CA GLU A 90 10.06 8.58 -9.26
C GLU A 90 8.54 8.29 -9.28
N TYR A 91 8.06 7.49 -8.33
CA TYR A 91 6.66 7.18 -8.15
C TYR A 91 5.99 8.17 -7.20
N TYR A 92 6.43 8.28 -5.95
CA TYR A 92 5.70 9.02 -4.93
C TYR A 92 5.73 10.54 -5.12
N LYS A 93 6.63 11.09 -5.95
CA LYS A 93 6.56 12.51 -6.34
C LYS A 93 5.19 12.89 -6.93
N TRP A 94 4.52 11.97 -7.62
CA TRP A 94 3.21 12.21 -8.18
C TRP A 94 2.12 12.21 -7.12
N GLU A 95 2.23 11.40 -6.10
CA GLU A 95 1.35 11.44 -4.93
C GLU A 95 1.47 12.78 -4.20
N GLN A 96 2.69 13.31 -4.07
CA GLN A 96 2.93 14.64 -3.51
C GLN A 96 2.30 15.75 -4.38
N VAL A 97 2.36 15.62 -5.68
CA VAL A 97 1.70 16.56 -6.62
C VAL A 97 0.17 16.50 -6.47
N ILE A 98 -0.40 15.29 -6.36
CA ILE A 98 -1.84 15.10 -6.15
C ILE A 98 -2.26 15.69 -4.80
N PHE A 99 -1.52 15.40 -3.72
CA PHE A 99 -1.79 15.98 -2.41
C PHE A 99 -1.77 17.50 -2.43
N LYS A 100 -0.76 18.09 -3.09
CA LYS A 100 -0.68 19.55 -3.26
C LYS A 100 -1.91 20.10 -3.98
N ARG A 101 -2.37 19.45 -5.05
CA ARG A 101 -3.58 19.85 -5.77
C ARG A 101 -4.83 19.78 -4.89
N PHE A 102 -4.96 18.72 -4.08
CA PHE A 102 -6.06 18.63 -3.12
C PHE A 102 -6.02 19.74 -2.07
N HIS A 103 -4.83 20.08 -1.60
CA HIS A 103 -4.64 21.21 -0.69
C HIS A 103 -5.05 22.54 -1.34
N ASP A 104 -4.57 22.81 -2.56
CA ASP A 104 -4.85 24.05 -3.29
C ASP A 104 -6.36 24.19 -3.61
N GLN A 105 -7.09 23.08 -3.73
CA GLN A 105 -8.55 23.03 -3.91
C GLN A 105 -9.33 23.05 -2.59
N GLY A 106 -8.67 23.08 -1.44
CA GLY A 106 -9.31 23.06 -0.14
C GLY A 106 -9.93 21.73 0.25
N LEU A 107 -9.56 20.63 -0.43
CA LEU A 107 -10.03 19.27 -0.14
C LEU A 107 -9.29 18.60 1.02
N VAL A 108 -8.16 19.17 1.45
CA VAL A 108 -7.43 18.72 2.63
C VAL A 108 -7.31 19.85 3.63
N TYR A 109 -7.31 19.49 4.88
CA TYR A 109 -7.15 20.43 6.00
C TYR A 109 -6.34 19.80 7.12
N ARG A 110 -5.80 20.64 7.98
CA ARG A 110 -5.02 20.20 9.12
C ARG A 110 -5.77 20.54 10.41
N LYS A 111 -5.88 19.59 11.31
CA LYS A 111 -6.40 19.81 12.66
C LYS A 111 -5.74 18.88 13.67
N LYS A 112 -5.82 19.26 14.93
CA LYS A 112 -5.47 18.38 16.03
C LYS A 112 -6.48 17.25 16.16
N SER A 113 -6.01 16.05 16.38
CA SER A 113 -6.83 14.86 16.60
C SER A 113 -6.17 13.95 17.62
N PHE A 114 -6.99 13.26 18.39
CA PHE A 114 -6.51 12.23 19.30
C PHE A 114 -6.16 10.97 18.54
N VAL A 115 -5.03 10.37 18.91
CA VAL A 115 -4.51 9.13 18.32
C VAL A 115 -4.11 8.16 19.42
N ASN A 116 -4.15 6.87 19.11
CA ASN A 116 -3.58 5.84 19.95
C ASN A 116 -2.06 5.84 19.75
N TRP A 117 -1.33 6.23 20.76
CA TRP A 117 0.13 6.27 20.72
C TRP A 117 0.73 5.09 21.47
N ASP A 118 1.59 4.34 20.83
CA ASP A 118 2.39 3.30 21.45
C ASP A 118 3.72 3.90 21.91
N PRO A 119 4.00 3.96 23.22
CA PRO A 119 5.19 4.63 23.75
C PRO A 119 6.47 3.77 23.58
N ILE A 120 6.35 2.45 23.32
CA ILE A 120 7.49 1.57 23.09
C ILE A 120 7.86 1.55 21.61
N ASP A 121 6.86 1.43 20.75
CA ASP A 121 7.08 1.42 19.30
C ASP A 121 7.20 2.85 18.72
N GLU A 122 6.96 3.88 19.54
CA GLU A 122 7.00 5.30 19.18
C GLU A 122 6.19 5.62 17.92
N THR A 123 5.00 5.02 17.80
CA THR A 123 4.16 5.13 16.62
C THR A 123 2.68 5.31 16.96
N VAL A 124 1.93 5.83 15.97
CA VAL A 124 0.47 5.90 16.02
C VAL A 124 -0.12 4.57 15.56
N LEU A 125 -1.10 4.06 16.32
CA LEU A 125 -1.81 2.84 16.00
C LEU A 125 -3.24 3.12 15.56
N ALA A 126 -3.69 2.40 14.54
CA ALA A 126 -5.10 2.33 14.18
C ALA A 126 -5.90 1.60 15.28
N ASN A 127 -7.21 1.81 15.32
CA ASN A 127 -8.06 1.20 16.35
C ASN A 127 -7.96 -0.33 16.37
N GLU A 128 -7.84 -0.95 15.20
CA GLU A 128 -7.70 -2.40 15.02
C GLU A 128 -6.37 -2.95 15.54
N GLN A 129 -5.40 -2.08 15.76
CA GLN A 129 -4.08 -2.42 16.30
C GLN A 129 -3.99 -2.25 17.82
N VAL A 130 -5.10 -1.89 18.46
CA VAL A 130 -5.21 -1.78 19.91
C VAL A 130 -6.08 -2.92 20.43
N ILE A 131 -5.47 -3.81 21.20
CA ILE A 131 -6.12 -4.99 21.78
C ILE A 131 -6.12 -4.84 23.32
N ASP A 132 -7.28 -4.81 23.94
CA ASP A 132 -7.45 -4.61 25.38
C ASP A 132 -6.67 -3.41 25.93
N GLY A 133 -6.66 -2.29 25.17
CA GLY A 133 -5.97 -1.06 25.56
C GLY A 133 -4.44 -1.12 25.36
N LYS A 134 -3.92 -2.15 24.72
CA LYS A 134 -2.48 -2.35 24.50
C LYS A 134 -2.15 -2.40 23.01
N GLY A 135 -0.96 -1.97 22.66
CA GLY A 135 -0.43 -2.13 21.30
C GLY A 135 -0.32 -3.61 20.93
N TRP A 136 -0.88 -3.98 19.80
CA TRP A 136 -0.96 -5.37 19.32
C TRP A 136 0.41 -6.08 19.19
N ARG A 137 1.47 -5.29 18.99
CA ARG A 137 2.84 -5.77 18.82
C ARG A 137 3.69 -5.61 20.07
N SER A 138 3.74 -4.41 20.63
CA SER A 138 4.59 -4.08 21.78
C SER A 138 4.06 -4.65 23.09
N GLY A 139 2.72 -4.83 23.18
CA GLY A 139 2.02 -5.11 24.43
C GLY A 139 1.99 -3.93 25.40
N ALA A 140 2.51 -2.78 25.01
CA ALA A 140 2.52 -1.58 25.83
C ALA A 140 1.11 -1.01 26.03
N GLN A 141 0.85 -0.41 27.19
CA GLN A 141 -0.36 0.35 27.41
C GLN A 141 -0.36 1.57 26.47
N ILE A 142 -1.44 1.74 25.70
CA ILE A 142 -1.58 2.84 24.76
C ILE A 142 -1.86 4.15 25.49
N GLU A 143 -1.23 5.20 25.03
CA GLU A 143 -1.49 6.57 25.45
C GLU A 143 -2.36 7.28 24.41
N ILE A 144 -3.30 8.11 24.87
CA ILE A 144 -4.03 8.99 23.95
C ILE A 144 -3.27 10.30 23.84
N LYS A 145 -2.74 10.58 22.62
CA LYS A 145 -2.03 11.83 22.34
C LYS A 145 -2.79 12.68 21.34
N GLU A 146 -2.78 13.98 21.56
CA GLU A 146 -3.28 14.95 20.59
C GLU A 146 -2.13 15.38 19.68
N ILE A 147 -2.28 15.12 18.40
CA ILE A 147 -1.28 15.51 17.38
C ILE A 147 -1.94 16.23 16.20
N ASP A 148 -1.17 17.06 15.52
CA ASP A 148 -1.59 17.68 14.26
C ASP A 148 -1.61 16.65 13.14
N GLN A 149 -2.76 16.50 12.49
CA GLN A 149 -2.94 15.56 11.38
C GLN A 149 -3.57 16.22 10.17
N TRP A 150 -3.31 15.66 9.00
CA TRP A 150 -3.98 15.98 7.75
C TRP A 150 -5.24 15.13 7.59
N PHE A 151 -6.30 15.76 7.10
CA PHE A 151 -7.57 15.12 6.81
C PHE A 151 -7.99 15.46 5.39
N ILE A 152 -8.60 14.49 4.70
CA ILE A 152 -9.23 14.68 3.39
C ILE A 152 -10.74 14.76 3.61
N LYS A 153 -11.41 15.71 2.97
CA LYS A 153 -12.85 15.95 3.08
C LYS A 153 -13.65 14.94 2.24
N ILE A 154 -13.49 13.66 2.52
CA ILE A 154 -14.14 12.59 1.74
C ILE A 154 -15.66 12.62 1.85
N THR A 155 -16.22 13.11 2.96
CA THR A 155 -17.66 13.20 3.19
C THR A 155 -18.34 14.28 2.37
N ASP A 156 -17.60 15.27 1.84
CA ASP A 156 -18.18 16.32 0.99
C ASP A 156 -18.74 15.76 -0.34
N TYR A 157 -18.34 14.55 -0.71
CA TYR A 157 -18.78 13.85 -1.92
C TYR A 157 -19.81 12.74 -1.68
N ALA A 158 -20.25 12.54 -0.43
CA ALA A 158 -21.08 11.38 -0.07
C ALA A 158 -22.42 11.38 -0.81
N ASP A 159 -23.12 12.54 -0.84
CA ASP A 159 -24.43 12.67 -1.48
C ASP A 159 -24.29 12.54 -3.01
N GLU A 160 -23.32 13.20 -3.63
CA GLU A 160 -23.04 13.10 -5.06
C GLU A 160 -22.73 11.65 -5.48
N LEU A 161 -21.91 10.95 -4.69
CA LEU A 161 -21.60 9.54 -4.96
C LEU A 161 -22.84 8.64 -4.83
N LEU A 162 -23.71 8.92 -3.87
CA LEU A 162 -24.96 8.17 -3.70
C LEU A 162 -25.92 8.38 -4.89
N GLU A 163 -26.10 9.62 -5.31
CA GLU A 163 -26.94 9.97 -6.46
C GLU A 163 -26.39 9.36 -7.77
N SER A 164 -25.08 9.38 -7.96
CA SER A 164 -24.41 8.84 -9.15
C SER A 164 -24.50 7.31 -9.26
N LEU A 165 -24.89 6.58 -8.21
CA LEU A 165 -25.12 5.14 -8.31
C LEU A 165 -26.24 4.78 -9.28
N ASP A 166 -27.21 5.67 -9.49
CA ASP A 166 -28.32 5.46 -10.43
C ASP A 166 -27.88 5.64 -11.90
N GLU A 167 -26.67 6.16 -12.12
CA GLU A 167 -26.10 6.38 -13.46
C GLU A 167 -25.12 5.26 -13.90
N VAL A 168 -24.86 4.29 -13.02
CA VAL A 168 -23.89 3.21 -13.27
C VAL A 168 -24.66 1.91 -13.55
N ASP A 169 -24.38 1.28 -14.72
CA ASP A 169 -24.91 -0.03 -15.13
C ASP A 169 -24.31 -1.22 -14.36
#